data_ad8b3e9e222a7f934049b208d8e49f2d
#
_entry.id   ad8b3e9e222a7f934049b208d8e49f2d
#
_cell.length_a   1.000
_cell.length_b   1.000
_cell.length_c   1.000
_cell.angle_alpha   90.00
_cell.angle_beta   90.00
_cell.angle_gamma   90.00
#
_symmetry.space_group_name_H-M   'P 1'
#
loop_
_entity.id
_entity.type
_entity.pdbx_description
1 polymer ?
#
loop_
_entity_poly.entity_id
_entity_poly.type
_entity_poly.pdbx_seq_one_letter_code
_entity_poly.pdbx_strand_id
1 'polypeptide(L)'
;ARRLVQIKVNVTGPIAIVHFGDPHLDDDGTDLARLKRDLEIVDQTPFMYAANVGDVTNNWVGRLAKQWAMQSTTEFDAWRLAEWMFDACRWLYVVAGNHDLWASNGKILDWVASTASTVHHRTQVRIALQFPNGREVRINARHDFPGSSIWNPAPGPMKAAQMGWRDHVLTCGHKH
;
A
#
# COMPACT_ATOMS: atom_id res chain seq x y z
N ALA A 1 17.68 -3.56 -13.25
CA ALA A 1 16.53 -2.81 -13.79
C ALA A 1 15.29 -3.23 -13.00
N ARG A 2 14.60 -2.27 -12.40
CA ARG A 2 13.39 -2.55 -11.61
C ARG A 2 12.25 -2.88 -12.58
N ARG A 3 11.66 -4.06 -12.39
CA ARG A 3 10.66 -4.61 -13.31
C ARG A 3 9.43 -3.71 -13.34
N LEU A 4 9.02 -3.29 -14.53
CA LEU A 4 7.74 -2.64 -14.79
C LEU A 4 6.71 -3.72 -15.11
N VAL A 5 5.63 -3.80 -14.33
CA VAL A 5 4.53 -4.73 -14.56
C VAL A 5 3.51 -4.05 -15.46
N GLN A 6 3.21 -4.64 -16.61
CA GLN A 6 2.17 -4.14 -17.52
C GLN A 6 0.83 -4.76 -17.17
N ILE A 7 -0.19 -3.92 -17.02
CA ILE A 7 -1.57 -4.30 -16.72
C ILE A 7 -2.46 -3.76 -17.85
N LYS A 8 -3.11 -4.65 -18.58
CA LYS A 8 -4.10 -4.27 -19.59
C LYS A 8 -5.41 -3.89 -18.91
N VAL A 9 -5.90 -2.71 -19.21
CA VAL A 9 -7.19 -2.20 -18.76
C VAL A 9 -8.22 -2.46 -19.86
N ASN A 10 -9.18 -3.35 -19.59
CA ASN A 10 -10.19 -3.76 -20.59
C ASN A 10 -11.49 -2.95 -20.47
N VAL A 11 -11.38 -1.67 -20.10
CA VAL A 11 -12.55 -0.77 -19.98
C VAL A 11 -12.29 0.51 -20.76
N THR A 12 -13.34 1.08 -21.31
CA THR A 12 -13.28 2.34 -22.07
C THR A 12 -13.57 3.57 -21.22
N GLY A 13 -14.09 3.38 -20.00
CA GLY A 13 -14.40 4.42 -19.03
C GLY A 13 -13.25 4.74 -18.08
N PRO A 14 -13.46 5.67 -17.15
CA PRO A 14 -12.50 5.99 -16.12
C PRO A 14 -12.29 4.80 -15.17
N ILE A 15 -11.08 4.71 -14.62
CA ILE A 15 -10.77 3.85 -13.48
C ILE A 15 -10.38 4.71 -12.30
N ALA A 16 -10.63 4.23 -11.08
CA ALA A 16 -10.19 4.87 -9.85
C ALA A 16 -9.23 3.94 -9.08
N ILE A 17 -8.24 4.51 -8.44
CA ILE A 17 -7.33 3.79 -7.54
C ILE A 17 -7.33 4.52 -6.20
N VAL A 18 -7.78 3.83 -5.16
CA VAL A 18 -7.77 4.32 -3.78
C VAL A 18 -6.50 3.81 -3.11
N HIS A 19 -5.67 4.74 -2.63
CA HIS A 19 -4.44 4.40 -1.95
C HIS A 19 -4.68 4.38 -0.44
N PHE A 20 -4.46 3.21 0.16
CA PHE A 20 -4.40 3.03 1.61
C PHE A 20 -2.93 3.02 2.02
N GLY A 21 -2.56 3.92 2.91
CA GLY A 21 -1.22 3.99 3.47
C GLY A 21 -1.26 3.99 4.98
N ASP A 22 -0.31 3.30 5.59
CA ASP A 22 -0.07 3.30 7.03
C ASP A 22 -1.35 3.02 7.85
N PRO A 23 -2.13 1.97 7.53
CA PRO A 23 -3.39 1.71 8.24
C PRO A 23 -3.19 1.24 9.67
N HIS A 24 -2.03 0.66 10.03
CA HIS A 24 -1.71 0.18 11.38
C HIS A 24 -2.93 -0.46 12.03
N LEU A 25 -3.48 -1.53 11.41
CA LEU A 25 -4.78 -2.13 11.72
C LEU A 25 -4.96 -2.56 13.17
N ASP A 26 -3.86 -2.81 13.85
CA ASP A 26 -3.75 -3.27 15.23
C ASP A 26 -3.54 -2.13 16.24
N ASP A 27 -3.53 -0.89 15.79
CA ASP A 27 -3.45 0.26 16.69
C ASP A 27 -4.86 0.61 17.23
N ASP A 28 -4.98 0.79 18.54
CA ASP A 28 -6.26 1.12 19.19
C ASP A 28 -6.83 2.48 18.72
N GLY A 29 -6.01 3.32 18.11
CA GLY A 29 -6.42 4.59 17.50
C GLY A 29 -6.96 4.45 16.07
N THR A 30 -6.86 3.28 15.46
CA THR A 30 -7.31 3.07 14.08
C THR A 30 -8.84 2.97 13.97
N ASP A 31 -9.44 3.82 13.14
CA ASP A 31 -10.88 3.77 12.85
C ASP A 31 -11.20 2.63 11.84
N LEU A 32 -11.25 1.40 12.37
CA LEU A 32 -11.58 0.20 11.60
C LEU A 32 -12.98 0.28 10.96
N ALA A 33 -13.93 0.98 11.59
CA ALA A 33 -15.28 1.12 11.05
C ALA A 33 -15.28 1.99 9.78
N ARG A 34 -14.48 3.05 9.76
CA ARG A 34 -14.27 3.88 8.58
C ARG A 34 -13.55 3.10 7.49
N LEU A 35 -12.45 2.42 7.83
CA LEU A 35 -11.70 1.60 6.89
C LEU A 35 -12.60 0.56 6.21
N LYS A 36 -13.44 -0.13 7.00
CA LYS A 36 -14.40 -1.09 6.47
C LYS A 36 -15.31 -0.46 5.42
N ARG A 37 -15.90 0.71 5.73
CA ARG A 37 -16.76 1.44 4.77
C ARG A 37 -16.01 1.81 3.50
N ASP A 38 -14.78 2.28 3.63
CA ASP A 38 -13.97 2.70 2.48
C ASP A 38 -13.63 1.49 1.59
N LEU A 39 -13.32 0.33 2.18
CA LEU A 39 -13.10 -0.93 1.45
C LEU A 39 -14.39 -1.42 0.75
N GLU A 40 -15.54 -1.34 1.43
CA GLU A 40 -16.84 -1.68 0.84
C GLU A 40 -17.17 -0.78 -0.37
N ILE A 41 -16.86 0.51 -0.30
CA ILE A 41 -17.03 1.44 -1.43
C ILE A 41 -16.16 1.01 -2.61
N VAL A 42 -14.90 0.63 -2.36
CA VAL A 42 -14.01 0.15 -3.41
C VAL A 42 -14.54 -1.13 -4.05
N ASP A 43 -14.99 -2.09 -3.24
CA ASP A 43 -15.50 -3.37 -3.74
C ASP A 43 -16.78 -3.22 -4.57
N GLN A 44 -17.71 -2.37 -4.11
CA GLN A 44 -19.01 -2.16 -4.75
C GLN A 44 -18.96 -1.21 -5.95
N THR A 45 -17.89 -0.43 -6.11
CA THR A 45 -17.78 0.53 -7.21
C THR A 45 -17.12 -0.11 -8.43
N PRO A 46 -17.79 -0.20 -9.58
CA PRO A 46 -17.18 -0.73 -10.79
C PRO A 46 -15.92 0.05 -11.19
N PHE A 47 -14.88 -0.68 -11.58
CA PHE A 47 -13.59 -0.12 -12.04
C PHE A 47 -12.82 0.69 -10.99
N MET A 48 -13.18 0.56 -9.72
CA MET A 48 -12.39 1.03 -8.58
C MET A 48 -11.52 -0.10 -8.03
N TYR A 49 -10.28 0.24 -7.69
CA TYR A 49 -9.28 -0.70 -7.17
C TYR A 49 -8.60 -0.10 -5.95
N ALA A 50 -8.24 -0.94 -5.00
CA ALA A 50 -7.40 -0.55 -3.89
C ALA A 50 -5.91 -0.69 -4.23
N ALA A 51 -5.07 0.09 -3.57
CA ALA A 51 -3.63 -0.07 -3.54
C ALA A 51 -3.11 0.22 -2.13
N ASN A 52 -2.12 -0.55 -1.66
CA ASN A 52 -1.51 -0.32 -0.36
C ASN A 52 -0.06 0.13 -0.53
N VAL A 53 0.37 1.11 0.27
CA VAL A 53 1.72 1.66 0.26
C VAL A 53 2.50 1.42 1.55
N GLY A 54 2.09 0.42 2.34
CA GLY A 54 2.86 -0.13 3.45
C GLY A 54 2.29 0.16 4.84
N ASP A 55 2.98 -0.38 5.83
CA ASP A 55 2.69 -0.33 7.25
C ASP A 55 1.25 -0.78 7.58
N VAL A 56 0.95 -2.00 7.15
CA VAL A 56 -0.36 -2.63 7.32
C VAL A 56 -0.66 -2.86 8.80
N THR A 57 0.35 -3.29 9.56
CA THR A 57 0.27 -3.51 11.01
C THR A 57 1.45 -2.82 11.71
N ASN A 58 1.34 -2.62 13.01
CA ASN A 58 2.44 -2.11 13.83
C ASN A 58 3.63 -3.07 13.90
N ASN A 59 3.37 -4.37 13.95
CA ASN A 59 4.39 -5.45 13.87
C ASN A 59 5.61 -5.20 14.77
N TRP A 60 5.42 -4.74 16.00
CA TRP A 60 6.48 -4.36 16.91
C TRP A 60 7.38 -5.52 17.32
N VAL A 61 8.68 -5.35 17.16
CA VAL A 61 9.71 -6.34 17.46
C VAL A 61 10.80 -5.80 18.38
N GLY A 62 11.58 -6.68 18.97
CA GLY A 62 12.69 -6.34 19.83
C GLY A 62 12.27 -5.46 21.01
N ARG A 63 12.94 -4.32 21.21
CA ARG A 63 12.61 -3.40 22.31
C ARG A 63 11.24 -2.72 22.19
N LEU A 64 10.64 -2.71 20.99
CA LEU A 64 9.31 -2.15 20.75
C LEU A 64 8.21 -3.16 21.07
N ALA A 65 8.51 -4.45 21.20
CA ALA A 65 7.49 -5.48 21.49
C ALA A 65 6.69 -5.23 22.77
N LYS A 66 7.24 -4.45 23.73
CA LYS A 66 6.50 -4.03 24.92
C LYS A 66 5.25 -3.17 24.61
N GLN A 67 5.18 -2.56 23.43
CA GLN A 67 4.02 -1.76 23.01
C GLN A 67 2.77 -2.61 22.82
N TRP A 68 2.93 -3.91 22.51
CA TRP A 68 1.81 -4.85 22.45
C TRP A 68 1.00 -4.93 23.75
N ALA A 69 1.68 -4.76 24.89
CA ALA A 69 1.01 -4.78 26.19
C ALA A 69 0.09 -3.58 26.43
N MET A 70 0.17 -2.56 25.59
CA MET A 70 -0.64 -1.33 25.67
C MET A 70 -1.76 -1.29 24.62
N GLN A 71 -1.90 -2.34 23.81
CA GLN A 71 -2.93 -2.46 22.77
C GLN A 71 -3.93 -3.54 23.14
N SER A 72 -5.15 -3.41 22.66
CA SER A 72 -6.19 -4.44 22.79
C SER A 72 -5.99 -5.61 21.83
N THR A 73 -5.21 -5.42 20.77
CA THR A 73 -4.98 -6.38 19.68
C THR A 73 -3.67 -7.12 19.90
N THR A 74 -3.68 -8.45 19.71
CA THR A 74 -2.46 -9.27 19.74
C THR A 74 -1.78 -9.28 18.37
N GLU A 75 -0.49 -9.69 18.31
CA GLU A 75 0.23 -9.89 17.05
C GLU A 75 -0.52 -10.84 16.10
N PHE A 76 -1.13 -11.90 16.65
CA PHE A 76 -1.89 -12.85 15.85
C PHE A 76 -3.16 -12.21 15.26
N ASP A 77 -3.89 -11.41 16.06
CA ASP A 77 -5.09 -10.72 15.59
C ASP A 77 -4.75 -9.63 14.57
N ALA A 78 -3.60 -8.96 14.70
CA ALA A 78 -3.09 -7.98 13.73
C ALA A 78 -3.00 -8.57 12.31
N TRP A 79 -2.43 -9.78 12.19
CA TRP A 79 -2.32 -10.43 10.88
C TRP A 79 -3.64 -10.97 10.35
N ARG A 80 -4.57 -11.36 11.21
CA ARG A 80 -5.95 -11.69 10.81
C ARG A 80 -6.72 -10.48 10.30
N LEU A 81 -6.50 -9.31 10.90
CA LEU A 81 -7.03 -8.05 10.38
C LEU A 81 -6.43 -7.72 9.01
N ALA A 82 -5.13 -7.99 8.80
CA ALA A 82 -4.50 -7.83 7.50
C ALA A 82 -5.11 -8.77 6.45
N GLU A 83 -5.33 -10.04 6.77
CA GLU A 83 -6.05 -10.96 5.88
C GLU A 83 -7.44 -10.43 5.52
N TRP A 84 -8.22 -10.05 6.53
CA TRP A 84 -9.54 -9.47 6.32
C TRP A 84 -9.50 -8.25 5.40
N MET A 85 -8.56 -7.33 5.60
CA MET A 85 -8.41 -6.14 4.77
C MET A 85 -8.13 -6.51 3.31
N PHE A 86 -7.21 -7.46 3.07
CA PHE A 86 -6.84 -7.85 1.72
C PHE A 86 -7.91 -8.70 1.01
N ASP A 87 -8.76 -9.40 1.76
CA ASP A 87 -9.90 -10.15 1.22
C ASP A 87 -11.12 -9.25 0.91
N ALA A 88 -11.17 -8.05 1.50
CA ALA A 88 -12.36 -7.20 1.45
C ALA A 88 -12.64 -6.57 0.08
N CYS A 89 -11.64 -6.40 -0.78
CA CYS A 89 -11.81 -5.79 -2.09
C CYS A 89 -10.69 -6.17 -3.08
N ARG A 90 -10.77 -5.64 -4.30
CA ARG A 90 -9.76 -5.89 -5.35
C ARG A 90 -8.56 -4.98 -5.21
N TRP A 91 -7.40 -5.56 -4.95
CA TRP A 91 -6.12 -4.86 -4.83
C TRP A 91 -5.35 -4.86 -6.15
N LEU A 92 -4.91 -3.70 -6.56
CA LEU A 92 -4.06 -3.54 -7.75
C LEU A 92 -2.60 -3.83 -7.43
N TYR A 93 -2.13 -3.36 -6.27
CA TYR A 93 -0.78 -3.66 -5.77
C TYR A 93 -0.64 -3.42 -4.27
N VAL A 94 0.43 -4.02 -3.71
CA VAL A 94 0.84 -3.86 -2.31
C VAL A 94 2.34 -3.60 -2.27
N VAL A 95 2.75 -2.57 -1.52
CA VAL A 95 4.16 -2.30 -1.19
C VAL A 95 4.33 -2.48 0.30
N ALA A 96 5.36 -3.18 0.74
CA ALA A 96 5.65 -3.30 2.16
C ALA A 96 6.21 -2.00 2.75
N GLY A 97 5.79 -1.66 3.95
CA GLY A 97 6.37 -0.61 4.77
C GLY A 97 7.51 -1.13 5.66
N ASN A 98 8.09 -0.25 6.44
CA ASN A 98 9.17 -0.65 7.35
C ASN A 98 8.65 -1.56 8.48
N HIS A 99 7.46 -1.31 9.02
CA HIS A 99 6.84 -2.17 10.02
C HIS A 99 6.57 -3.58 9.47
N ASP A 100 6.07 -3.69 8.26
CA ASP A 100 5.82 -4.99 7.61
C ASP A 100 7.09 -5.84 7.47
N LEU A 101 8.27 -5.19 7.40
CA LEU A 101 9.57 -5.84 7.23
C LEU A 101 10.27 -6.19 8.55
N TRP A 102 9.81 -5.70 9.69
CA TRP A 102 10.50 -5.88 10.98
C TRP A 102 10.49 -7.33 11.45
N ALA A 103 9.36 -8.03 11.40
CA ALA A 103 9.30 -9.44 11.73
C ALA A 103 9.40 -10.29 10.46
N SER A 104 10.09 -11.44 10.57
CA SER A 104 10.22 -12.42 9.48
C SER A 104 10.65 -11.84 8.11
N ASN A 105 11.19 -10.61 8.08
CA ASN A 105 11.60 -9.91 6.87
C ASN A 105 10.47 -9.84 5.81
N GLY A 106 9.25 -9.53 6.25
CA GLY A 106 8.08 -9.33 5.39
C GLY A 106 7.43 -10.61 4.85
N LYS A 107 7.83 -11.79 5.30
CA LYS A 107 7.28 -13.06 4.79
C LYS A 107 5.78 -13.20 5.05
N ILE A 108 5.28 -12.64 6.16
CA ILE A 108 3.86 -12.72 6.51
C ILE A 108 3.06 -11.86 5.52
N LEU A 109 3.50 -10.63 5.27
CA LEU A 109 2.85 -9.77 4.26
C LEU A 109 2.94 -10.38 2.86
N ASP A 110 4.08 -10.97 2.48
CA ASP A 110 4.23 -11.67 1.19
C ASP A 110 3.17 -12.80 1.06
N TRP A 111 2.93 -13.54 2.14
CA TRP A 111 1.91 -14.61 2.16
C TRP A 111 0.49 -14.04 2.01
N VAL A 112 0.12 -13.04 2.82
CA VAL A 112 -1.20 -12.40 2.76
C VAL A 112 -1.46 -11.78 1.38
N ALA A 113 -0.50 -11.03 0.83
CA ALA A 113 -0.62 -10.42 -0.49
C ALA A 113 -0.71 -11.46 -1.62
N SER A 114 -0.03 -12.61 -1.47
CA SER A 114 -0.11 -13.71 -2.43
C SER A 114 -1.49 -14.37 -2.43
N THR A 115 -2.12 -14.49 -1.25
CA THR A 115 -3.49 -15.02 -1.12
C THR A 115 -4.48 -14.12 -1.85
N ALA A 116 -4.32 -12.81 -1.74
CA ALA A 116 -5.14 -11.83 -2.47
C ALA A 116 -4.82 -11.75 -3.98
N SER A 117 -3.89 -12.57 -4.50
CA SER A 117 -3.50 -12.63 -5.92
C SER A 117 -3.11 -11.27 -6.53
N THR A 118 -2.48 -10.41 -5.74
CA THR A 118 -2.12 -9.05 -6.13
C THR A 118 -0.63 -8.89 -6.47
N VAL A 119 -0.28 -7.85 -7.22
CA VAL A 119 1.12 -7.46 -7.46
C VAL A 119 1.70 -6.92 -6.16
N HIS A 120 2.71 -7.57 -5.60
CA HIS A 120 3.34 -7.12 -4.37
C HIS A 120 4.86 -7.06 -4.46
N HIS A 121 5.47 -6.19 -3.67
CA HIS A 121 6.92 -6.08 -3.55
C HIS A 121 7.30 -5.37 -2.24
N ARG A 122 8.46 -5.76 -1.68
CA ARG A 122 8.94 -5.27 -0.39
C ARG A 122 9.43 -3.82 -0.40
N THR A 123 9.73 -3.24 -1.54
CA THR A 123 10.34 -1.89 -1.59
C THR A 123 9.70 -0.95 -2.58
N GLN A 124 9.19 -1.47 -3.69
CA GLN A 124 8.68 -0.67 -4.79
C GLN A 124 7.86 -1.51 -5.75
N VAL A 125 6.69 -1.03 -6.08
CA VAL A 125 5.90 -1.52 -7.22
C VAL A 125 5.90 -0.47 -8.31
N ARG A 126 6.18 -0.88 -9.55
CA ARG A 126 5.98 -0.05 -10.74
C ARG A 126 5.04 -0.78 -11.69
N ILE A 127 3.95 -0.13 -12.02
CA ILE A 127 2.96 -0.65 -12.98
C ILE A 127 2.77 0.32 -14.14
N ALA A 128 2.43 -0.23 -15.29
CA ALA A 128 1.97 0.52 -16.46
C ALA A 128 0.56 0.04 -16.81
N LEU A 129 -0.42 0.91 -16.63
CA LEU A 129 -1.80 0.68 -17.02
C LEU A 129 -1.94 1.00 -18.50
N GLN A 130 -2.22 0.00 -19.32
CA GLN A 130 -2.40 0.15 -20.76
C GLN A 130 -3.89 0.16 -21.10
N PHE A 131 -4.36 1.27 -21.62
CA PHE A 131 -5.77 1.51 -21.94
C PHE A 131 -6.10 1.10 -23.39
N PRO A 132 -7.38 0.76 -23.70
CA PRO A 132 -7.81 0.38 -25.03
C PRO A 132 -7.55 1.43 -26.11
N ASN A 133 -7.46 2.72 -25.74
CA ASN A 133 -7.14 3.82 -26.64
C ASN A 133 -5.64 3.98 -26.94
N GLY A 134 -4.81 3.02 -26.52
CA GLY A 134 -3.36 3.03 -26.72
C GLY A 134 -2.57 3.92 -25.75
N ARG A 135 -3.24 4.61 -24.82
CA ARG A 135 -2.57 5.40 -23.80
C ARG A 135 -2.05 4.51 -22.68
N GLU A 136 -1.01 4.99 -22.01
CA GLU A 136 -0.40 4.33 -20.84
C GLU A 136 -0.30 5.31 -19.69
N VAL A 137 -0.63 4.83 -18.47
CA VAL A 137 -0.37 5.54 -17.22
C VAL A 137 0.58 4.70 -16.36
N ARG A 138 1.74 5.25 -16.03
CA ARG A 138 2.74 4.61 -15.16
C ARG A 138 2.61 5.12 -13.74
N ILE A 139 2.57 4.18 -12.81
CA ILE A 139 2.53 4.43 -11.37
C ILE A 139 3.77 3.81 -10.74
N ASN A 140 4.44 4.57 -9.90
CA ASN A 140 5.58 4.13 -9.09
C ASN A 140 5.22 4.33 -7.63
N ALA A 141 4.94 3.23 -6.96
CA ALA A 141 4.56 3.20 -5.57
C ALA A 141 5.71 2.70 -4.70
N ARG A 142 5.94 3.37 -3.59
CA ARG A 142 6.88 2.98 -2.54
C ARG A 142 6.27 3.29 -1.19
N HIS A 143 6.78 2.67 -0.14
CA HIS A 143 6.43 3.10 1.20
C HIS A 143 7.02 4.48 1.51
N ASP A 144 8.30 4.73 1.17
CA ASP A 144 8.93 6.04 1.30
C ASP A 144 9.73 6.42 0.05
N PHE A 145 9.67 7.70 -0.30
CA PHE A 145 10.63 8.37 -1.18
C PHE A 145 11.51 9.27 -0.32
N PRO A 146 12.84 9.03 -0.25
CA PRO A 146 13.73 9.83 0.58
C PRO A 146 13.68 11.33 0.26
N GLY A 147 13.39 12.13 1.27
CA GLY A 147 13.33 13.58 1.17
C GLY A 147 12.69 14.19 2.42
N SER A 148 13.12 15.37 2.80
CA SER A 148 12.55 16.12 3.92
C SER A 148 12.46 17.61 3.56
N SER A 149 11.40 18.27 4.01
CA SER A 149 11.22 19.72 3.89
C SER A 149 10.12 20.15 4.86
N ILE A 150 10.31 21.25 5.53
CA ILE A 150 9.27 21.88 6.36
C ILE A 150 8.26 22.69 5.54
N TRP A 151 8.60 23.00 4.29
CA TRP A 151 7.78 23.86 3.41
C TRP A 151 7.04 23.09 2.32
N ASN A 152 7.51 21.87 2.01
CA ASN A 152 6.96 21.08 0.92
C ASN A 152 6.24 19.85 1.46
N PRO A 153 4.94 19.70 1.23
CA PRO A 153 4.17 18.54 1.72
C PRO A 153 4.57 17.20 1.07
N ALA A 154 5.22 17.22 -0.10
CA ALA A 154 5.61 16.03 -0.82
C ALA A 154 7.10 16.02 -1.23
N PRO A 155 8.05 16.24 -0.30
CA PRO A 155 9.46 16.45 -0.66
C PRO A 155 10.11 15.23 -1.28
N GLY A 156 9.76 14.02 -0.85
CA GLY A 156 10.30 12.76 -1.35
C GLY A 156 9.93 12.49 -2.81
N PRO A 157 8.64 12.41 -3.17
CA PRO A 157 8.20 12.24 -4.54
C PRO A 157 8.69 13.32 -5.50
N MET A 158 8.70 14.59 -5.08
CA MET A 158 9.22 15.68 -5.90
C MET A 158 10.71 15.54 -6.18
N LYS A 159 11.52 15.24 -5.17
CA LYS A 159 12.94 14.94 -5.35
C LYS A 159 13.16 13.76 -6.28
N ALA A 160 12.37 12.69 -6.12
CA ALA A 160 12.45 11.52 -6.99
C ALA A 160 12.16 11.87 -8.45
N ALA A 161 11.15 12.70 -8.72
CA ALA A 161 10.85 13.19 -10.06
C ALA A 161 12.00 14.04 -10.65
N GLN A 162 12.59 14.93 -9.86
CA GLN A 162 13.75 15.73 -10.27
C GLN A 162 14.97 14.86 -10.58
N MET A 163 15.19 13.78 -9.80
CA MET A 163 16.29 12.84 -9.97
C MET A 163 16.09 11.81 -11.08
N GLY A 164 15.04 11.95 -11.89
CA GLY A 164 14.86 11.17 -13.11
C GLY A 164 13.79 10.10 -13.12
N TRP A 165 13.00 9.95 -12.05
CA TRP A 165 11.81 9.11 -12.11
C TRP A 165 10.71 9.79 -12.93
N ARG A 166 10.43 9.26 -14.11
CA ARG A 166 9.49 9.82 -15.10
C ARG A 166 8.19 9.02 -15.20
N ASP A 167 7.74 8.43 -14.09
CA ASP A 167 6.42 7.82 -14.00
C ASP A 167 5.37 8.94 -13.83
N HIS A 168 4.15 8.72 -14.31
CA HIS A 168 3.10 9.75 -14.28
C HIS A 168 2.59 10.02 -12.86
N VAL A 169 2.60 8.98 -12.00
CA VAL A 169 2.22 9.06 -10.59
C VAL A 169 3.35 8.50 -9.73
N LEU A 170 3.77 9.28 -8.73
CA LEU A 170 4.64 8.84 -7.64
C LEU A 170 3.84 8.88 -6.35
N THR A 171 3.65 7.73 -5.68
CA THR A 171 2.83 7.63 -4.46
C THR A 171 3.58 6.95 -3.34
N CYS A 172 3.40 7.42 -2.12
CA CYS A 172 3.97 6.83 -0.91
C CYS A 172 3.10 7.09 0.33
N GLY A 173 3.40 6.36 1.40
CA GLY A 173 2.95 6.57 2.78
C GLY A 173 4.08 7.11 3.68
N HIS A 174 4.21 6.58 4.91
CA HIS A 174 5.30 6.75 5.87
C HIS A 174 5.42 8.13 6.54
N LYS A 175 5.07 9.20 5.87
CA LYS A 175 5.20 10.57 6.42
C LYS A 175 3.81 11.18 6.60
N HIS A 176 3.44 11.28 7.86
CA HIS A 176 2.17 11.86 8.29
C HIS A 176 2.29 13.36 8.54
#